data_bb44d2c1ca5f1a4a8f45359a68a45a0d
#
_entry.id   bb44d2c1ca5f1a4a8f45359a68a45a0d
#
_cell.length_a   1.000
_cell.length_b   1.000
_cell.length_c   1.000
_cell.angle_alpha   90.00
_cell.angle_beta   90.00
_cell.angle_gamma   90.00
#
_symmetry.space_group_name_H-M   'P 1'
#
loop_
_entity.id
_entity.type
_entity.pdbx_description
1 polymer ?
#
loop_
_entity_poly.entity_id
_entity_poly.type
_entity_poly.pdbx_seq_one_letter_code
_entity_poly.pdbx_strand_id
1 'polypeptide(L)'
;MENPKIYSGKKKLPHDYLVFPLDVPDVKEARRLVTALKDDVGIFKVGLELFVAAGTEVIKIVTDVGPEKLFLDLKFHDIPATVKGAVASAASWGATFVTVHCGGGLSMLQAAAAAANQVKVLGVTVLTSLDNHDLRDLGLRDELTDPASLVIHRARLAIKAGCAGVVCSGREVAGVRQEAGPNFITMVPGIRPGWEGGSSDDQKRIVTPAMAVRDGADYLVVGRPIRSAADPADAAKRIAEEIATALI
;
A
#
# COMPACT_ATOMS: atom_id res chain seq x y z
N MET A 1 -15.21 9.51 20.51
CA MET A 1 -13.73 9.68 20.63
C MET A 1 -13.13 8.33 20.23
N GLU A 2 -12.65 8.22 19.00
CA GLU A 2 -12.05 6.99 18.48
C GLU A 2 -10.67 6.79 19.10
N ASN A 3 -10.43 5.56 19.55
CA ASN A 3 -9.18 5.13 20.15
C ASN A 3 -8.05 5.21 19.08
N PRO A 4 -6.94 5.91 19.31
CA PRO A 4 -5.85 5.96 18.32
C PRO A 4 -5.36 4.54 18.05
N LYS A 5 -5.29 4.17 16.76
CA LYS A 5 -4.85 2.85 16.32
C LYS A 5 -3.48 2.51 16.92
N ILE A 6 -3.44 1.47 17.75
CA ILE A 6 -2.23 1.04 18.44
C ILE A 6 -1.47 0.08 17.53
N TYR A 7 -0.30 0.48 17.07
CA TYR A 7 0.65 -0.37 16.39
C TYR A 7 1.68 -0.89 17.41
N SER A 8 1.82 -2.20 17.56
CA SER A 8 2.77 -2.82 18.52
C SER A 8 2.76 -2.21 19.94
N GLY A 9 1.60 -1.75 20.43
CA GLY A 9 1.48 -1.10 21.74
C GLY A 9 1.92 0.36 21.81
N LYS A 10 2.37 0.97 20.69
CA LYS A 10 2.75 2.39 20.62
C LYS A 10 1.74 3.17 19.77
N LYS A 11 1.51 4.45 20.16
CA LYS A 11 0.73 5.40 19.37
C LYS A 11 1.44 5.61 18.01
N LYS A 12 0.73 5.45 16.90
CA LYS A 12 1.25 5.67 15.56
C LYS A 12 1.57 7.14 15.34
N LEU A 13 2.81 7.45 14.96
CA LEU A 13 3.25 8.80 14.66
C LEU A 13 2.91 9.15 13.19
N PRO A 14 2.83 10.45 12.82
CA PRO A 14 2.47 10.85 11.46
C PRO A 14 3.34 10.22 10.36
N HIS A 15 4.66 10.09 10.54
CA HIS A 15 5.56 9.45 9.59
C HIS A 15 5.33 7.93 9.46
N ASP A 16 4.73 7.27 10.46
CA ASP A 16 4.38 5.84 10.39
C ASP A 16 3.26 5.55 9.38
N TYR A 17 2.52 6.59 8.95
CA TYR A 17 1.54 6.48 7.88
C TYR A 17 2.18 6.47 6.49
N LEU A 18 3.43 6.94 6.37
CA LEU A 18 4.12 7.04 5.09
C LEU A 18 4.75 5.71 4.68
N VAL A 19 4.45 5.31 3.45
CA VAL A 19 5.08 4.21 2.74
C VAL A 19 5.82 4.79 1.55
N PHE A 20 7.15 4.68 1.55
CA PHE A 20 7.96 5.14 0.44
C PHE A 20 8.26 4.00 -0.53
N PRO A 21 7.81 4.08 -1.81
CA PRO A 21 8.11 3.09 -2.81
C PRO A 21 9.53 3.26 -3.37
N LEU A 22 10.31 2.19 -3.32
CA LEU A 22 11.64 2.10 -3.93
C LEU A 22 11.50 1.72 -5.42
N ASP A 23 10.79 2.58 -6.17
CA ASP A 23 10.64 2.41 -7.63
C ASP A 23 11.86 3.06 -8.30
N VAL A 24 13.00 2.36 -8.22
CA VAL A 24 14.33 2.80 -8.69
C VAL A 24 15.03 1.65 -9.42
N PRO A 25 15.95 1.97 -10.36
CA PRO A 25 16.49 0.97 -11.28
C PRO A 25 17.51 0.03 -10.64
N ASP A 26 18.12 0.40 -9.51
CA ASP A 26 19.23 -0.37 -8.96
C ASP A 26 19.38 -0.27 -7.42
N VAL A 27 20.22 -1.15 -6.91
CA VAL A 27 20.53 -1.31 -5.47
C VAL A 27 21.21 -0.07 -4.88
N LYS A 28 22.06 0.63 -5.66
CA LYS A 28 22.82 1.79 -5.18
C LYS A 28 21.87 2.94 -4.85
N GLU A 29 20.94 3.21 -5.74
CA GLU A 29 19.95 4.26 -5.54
C GLU A 29 18.95 3.88 -4.43
N ALA A 30 18.53 2.60 -4.36
CA ALA A 30 17.71 2.10 -3.27
C ALA A 30 18.38 2.31 -1.91
N ARG A 31 19.66 1.96 -1.77
CA ARG A 31 20.43 2.15 -0.54
C ARG A 31 20.55 3.61 -0.15
N ARG A 32 20.80 4.50 -1.12
CA ARG A 32 20.87 5.95 -0.91
C ARG A 32 19.56 6.48 -0.31
N LEU A 33 18.42 6.11 -0.90
CA LEU A 33 17.12 6.60 -0.45
C LEU A 33 16.70 5.98 0.89
N VAL A 34 16.95 4.69 1.10
CA VAL A 34 16.66 4.05 2.39
C VAL A 34 17.46 4.72 3.51
N THR A 35 18.75 5.00 3.29
CA THR A 35 19.60 5.67 4.29
C THR A 35 19.11 7.10 4.58
N ALA A 36 18.69 7.84 3.55
CA ALA A 36 18.22 9.21 3.69
C ALA A 36 16.84 9.32 4.38
N LEU A 37 15.99 8.30 4.22
CA LEU A 37 14.56 8.37 4.64
C LEU A 37 14.22 7.46 5.82
N LYS A 38 15.17 6.70 6.37
CA LYS A 38 14.89 5.67 7.39
C LYS A 38 14.16 6.19 8.64
N ASP A 39 14.35 7.45 8.98
CA ASP A 39 13.78 8.08 10.17
C ASP A 39 12.51 8.92 9.84
N ASP A 40 12.24 9.17 8.54
CA ASP A 40 11.18 10.06 8.09
C ASP A 40 10.00 9.31 7.42
N VAL A 41 10.13 7.98 7.21
CA VAL A 41 9.04 7.13 6.70
C VAL A 41 8.87 5.87 7.54
N GLY A 42 7.64 5.42 7.67
CA GLY A 42 7.30 4.21 8.42
C GLY A 42 7.72 2.92 7.69
N ILE A 43 7.51 2.86 6.39
CA ILE A 43 7.64 1.64 5.57
C ILE A 43 8.36 1.94 4.26
N PHE A 44 9.21 1.02 3.81
CA PHE A 44 9.76 0.98 2.46
C PHE A 44 9.09 -0.12 1.63
N LYS A 45 8.52 0.26 0.49
CA LYS A 45 7.87 -0.67 -0.44
C LYS A 45 8.84 -1.11 -1.53
N VAL A 46 9.12 -2.39 -1.59
CA VAL A 46 9.87 -3.02 -2.69
C VAL A 46 8.85 -3.53 -3.71
N GLY A 47 8.81 -2.88 -4.87
CA GLY A 47 7.96 -3.24 -5.99
C GLY A 47 8.64 -4.14 -7.02
N LEU A 48 7.90 -4.47 -8.10
CA LEU A 48 8.36 -5.39 -9.14
C LEU A 48 9.65 -4.92 -9.82
N GLU A 49 9.76 -3.62 -10.15
CA GLU A 49 10.92 -3.05 -10.87
C GLU A 49 12.22 -3.38 -10.12
N LEU A 50 12.34 -2.93 -8.89
CA LEU A 50 13.55 -3.11 -8.11
C LEU A 50 13.78 -4.58 -7.71
N PHE A 51 12.71 -5.32 -7.42
CA PHE A 51 12.85 -6.74 -7.06
C PHE A 51 13.36 -7.58 -8.24
N VAL A 52 12.91 -7.31 -9.46
CA VAL A 52 13.40 -8.00 -10.67
C VAL A 52 14.85 -7.59 -10.98
N ALA A 53 15.21 -6.32 -10.76
CA ALA A 53 16.56 -5.82 -11.01
C ALA A 53 17.59 -6.31 -9.97
N ALA A 54 17.20 -6.43 -8.69
CA ALA A 54 18.12 -6.62 -7.57
C ALA A 54 17.91 -7.94 -6.79
N GLY A 55 16.82 -8.65 -7.05
CA GLY A 55 16.48 -9.86 -6.31
C GLY A 55 16.32 -9.60 -4.80
N THR A 56 16.84 -10.54 -4.00
CA THR A 56 16.71 -10.49 -2.54
C THR A 56 17.70 -9.53 -1.86
N GLU A 57 18.66 -8.96 -2.58
CA GLU A 57 19.62 -8.01 -2.00
C GLU A 57 18.90 -6.77 -1.45
N VAL A 58 17.86 -6.30 -2.13
CA VAL A 58 17.09 -5.13 -1.69
C VAL A 58 16.35 -5.37 -0.38
N ILE A 59 15.95 -6.62 -0.09
CA ILE A 59 15.30 -6.99 1.16
C ILE A 59 16.22 -6.68 2.33
N LYS A 60 17.50 -7.12 2.23
CA LYS A 60 18.51 -6.86 3.25
C LYS A 60 18.73 -5.38 3.49
N ILE A 61 18.76 -4.55 2.44
CA ILE A 61 18.92 -3.09 2.57
C ILE A 61 17.82 -2.48 3.44
N VAL A 62 16.59 -2.92 3.26
CA VAL A 62 15.46 -2.41 4.05
C VAL A 62 15.47 -2.97 5.46
N THR A 63 15.69 -4.29 5.63
CA THR A 63 15.66 -4.93 6.95
C THR A 63 16.84 -4.51 7.85
N ASP A 64 17.96 -4.08 7.28
CA ASP A 64 19.11 -3.55 8.04
C ASP A 64 18.77 -2.20 8.74
N VAL A 65 17.77 -1.45 8.26
CA VAL A 65 17.33 -0.18 8.92
C VAL A 65 16.09 -0.37 9.80
N GLY A 66 15.42 -1.52 9.72
CA GLY A 66 14.26 -1.88 10.53
C GLY A 66 13.53 -3.06 9.89
N PRO A 67 13.52 -4.24 10.51
CA PRO A 67 12.84 -5.41 9.94
C PRO A 67 11.34 -5.16 9.75
N GLU A 68 10.73 -4.33 10.59
CA GLU A 68 9.32 -3.96 10.51
C GLU A 68 9.00 -3.00 9.35
N LYS A 69 10.03 -2.49 8.66
CA LYS A 69 9.86 -1.49 7.58
C LYS A 69 9.68 -2.09 6.19
N LEU A 70 9.69 -3.41 6.04
CA LEU A 70 9.63 -4.07 4.73
C LEU A 70 8.20 -4.33 4.26
N PHE A 71 7.84 -3.76 3.11
CA PHE A 71 6.62 -4.08 2.36
C PHE A 71 6.97 -4.66 0.99
N LEU A 72 6.65 -5.92 0.74
CA LEU A 72 6.82 -6.58 -0.55
C LEU A 72 5.56 -6.43 -1.41
N ASP A 73 5.61 -5.50 -2.36
CA ASP A 73 4.50 -5.21 -3.28
C ASP A 73 4.68 -5.93 -4.62
N LEU A 74 4.70 -7.27 -4.57
CA LEU A 74 4.92 -8.14 -5.73
C LEU A 74 3.62 -8.63 -6.38
N LYS A 75 2.47 -8.30 -5.77
CA LYS A 75 1.13 -8.56 -6.31
C LYS A 75 0.94 -10.01 -6.76
N PHE A 76 1.23 -10.97 -5.87
CA PHE A 76 1.15 -12.39 -6.19
C PHE A 76 -0.21 -12.77 -6.79
N HIS A 77 -0.17 -13.49 -7.91
CA HIS A 77 -1.35 -13.92 -8.63
C HIS A 77 -1.05 -15.21 -9.37
N ASP A 78 -1.39 -16.33 -8.76
CA ASP A 78 -1.14 -17.68 -9.25
C ASP A 78 -2.12 -18.67 -8.59
N ILE A 79 -2.00 -19.96 -8.84
CA ILE A 79 -2.78 -20.98 -8.14
C ILE A 79 -2.53 -20.93 -6.62
N PRO A 80 -3.49 -21.38 -5.79
CA PRO A 80 -3.42 -21.23 -4.33
C PRO A 80 -2.13 -21.78 -3.71
N ALA A 81 -1.65 -22.94 -4.17
CA ALA A 81 -0.44 -23.57 -3.62
C ALA A 81 0.83 -22.73 -3.85
N THR A 82 0.97 -22.14 -5.05
CA THR A 82 2.10 -21.27 -5.40
C THR A 82 2.09 -19.99 -4.57
N VAL A 83 0.92 -19.33 -4.48
CA VAL A 83 0.79 -18.10 -3.67
C VAL A 83 1.03 -18.36 -2.20
N LYS A 84 0.55 -19.50 -1.67
CA LYS A 84 0.84 -19.94 -0.29
C LYS A 84 2.35 -20.00 -0.04
N GLY A 85 3.12 -20.66 -0.94
CA GLY A 85 4.57 -20.75 -0.84
C GLY A 85 5.27 -19.40 -0.92
N ALA A 86 4.83 -18.52 -1.84
CA ALA A 86 5.38 -17.18 -2.00
C ALA A 86 5.16 -16.31 -0.74
N VAL A 87 3.97 -16.35 -0.15
CA VAL A 87 3.66 -15.62 1.10
C VAL A 87 4.48 -16.17 2.27
N ALA A 88 4.63 -17.49 2.39
CA ALA A 88 5.49 -18.10 3.42
C ALA A 88 6.96 -17.66 3.29
N SER A 89 7.47 -17.56 2.06
CA SER A 89 8.82 -17.04 1.79
C SER A 89 8.95 -15.56 2.18
N ALA A 90 7.97 -14.72 1.82
CA ALA A 90 7.93 -13.31 2.21
C ALA A 90 7.92 -13.16 3.75
N ALA A 91 7.15 -14.00 4.45
CA ALA A 91 7.13 -14.03 5.91
C ALA A 91 8.49 -14.42 6.50
N SER A 92 9.21 -15.37 5.91
CA SER A 92 10.55 -15.77 6.36
C SER A 92 11.61 -14.68 6.19
N TRP A 93 11.40 -13.73 5.28
CA TRP A 93 12.24 -12.55 5.09
C TRP A 93 11.91 -11.41 6.06
N GLY A 94 10.91 -11.58 6.93
CA GLY A 94 10.51 -10.57 7.91
C GLY A 94 9.64 -9.44 7.31
N ALA A 95 8.98 -9.67 6.16
CA ALA A 95 8.10 -8.66 5.58
C ALA A 95 6.94 -8.33 6.54
N THR A 96 6.66 -7.04 6.70
CA THR A 96 5.47 -6.56 7.43
C THR A 96 4.22 -6.68 6.58
N PHE A 97 4.34 -6.37 5.28
CA PHE A 97 3.26 -6.45 4.32
C PHE A 97 3.66 -7.22 3.07
N VAL A 98 2.69 -7.92 2.48
CA VAL A 98 2.78 -8.51 1.15
C VAL A 98 1.47 -8.32 0.40
N THR A 99 1.53 -8.13 -0.92
CA THR A 99 0.33 -7.99 -1.74
C THR A 99 0.01 -9.26 -2.53
N VAL A 100 -1.29 -9.53 -2.64
CA VAL A 100 -1.87 -10.58 -3.51
C VAL A 100 -3.03 -9.98 -4.31
N HIS A 101 -3.25 -10.41 -5.56
CA HIS A 101 -4.37 -9.91 -6.34
C HIS A 101 -5.72 -10.52 -5.88
N CYS A 102 -6.72 -9.67 -5.61
CA CYS A 102 -8.08 -10.15 -5.31
C CYS A 102 -8.72 -10.90 -6.50
N GLY A 103 -8.27 -10.60 -7.72
CA GLY A 103 -8.70 -11.32 -8.93
C GLY A 103 -8.36 -12.82 -8.97
N GLY A 104 -7.46 -13.29 -8.12
CA GLY A 104 -7.14 -14.71 -7.97
C GLY A 104 -8.22 -15.56 -7.31
N GLY A 105 -9.29 -14.93 -6.80
CA GLY A 105 -10.44 -15.60 -6.21
C GLY A 105 -10.25 -16.00 -4.74
N LEU A 106 -11.34 -16.46 -4.14
CA LEU A 106 -11.42 -16.72 -2.69
C LEU A 106 -10.39 -17.76 -2.22
N SER A 107 -10.24 -18.88 -2.94
CA SER A 107 -9.35 -19.98 -2.53
C SER A 107 -7.87 -19.54 -2.51
N MET A 108 -7.44 -18.71 -3.48
CA MET A 108 -6.08 -18.16 -3.51
C MET A 108 -5.85 -17.19 -2.34
N LEU A 109 -6.81 -16.30 -2.09
CA LEU A 109 -6.73 -15.36 -0.98
C LEU A 109 -6.69 -16.08 0.38
N GLN A 110 -7.51 -17.12 0.58
CA GLN A 110 -7.49 -17.94 1.79
C GLN A 110 -6.15 -18.67 1.98
N ALA A 111 -5.58 -19.21 0.90
CA ALA A 111 -4.27 -19.86 0.95
C ALA A 111 -3.16 -18.88 1.32
N ALA A 112 -3.21 -17.64 0.79
CA ALA A 112 -2.31 -16.56 1.16
C ALA A 112 -2.45 -16.15 2.63
N ALA A 113 -3.68 -15.91 3.09
CA ALA A 113 -3.96 -15.52 4.47
C ALA A 113 -3.53 -16.61 5.47
N ALA A 114 -3.76 -17.89 5.15
CA ALA A 114 -3.36 -19.01 6.00
C ALA A 114 -1.82 -19.17 6.12
N ALA A 115 -1.05 -18.69 5.13
CA ALA A 115 0.42 -18.74 5.15
C ALA A 115 1.06 -17.48 5.76
N ALA A 116 0.27 -16.52 6.18
CA ALA A 116 0.72 -15.19 6.57
C ALA A 116 1.67 -15.16 7.78
N ASN A 117 1.53 -16.11 8.75
CA ASN A 117 2.23 -16.00 10.03
C ASN A 117 2.13 -14.58 10.62
N GLN A 118 3.25 -13.85 10.66
CA GLN A 118 3.29 -12.46 11.15
C GLN A 118 3.16 -11.42 10.03
N VAL A 119 3.34 -11.80 8.75
CA VAL A 119 3.18 -10.87 7.61
C VAL A 119 1.70 -10.55 7.40
N LYS A 120 1.39 -9.32 7.08
CA LYS A 120 0.03 -8.86 6.79
C LYS A 120 -0.23 -8.95 5.29
N VAL A 121 -1.13 -9.85 4.89
CA VAL A 121 -1.53 -10.02 3.49
C VAL A 121 -2.53 -8.93 3.12
N LEU A 122 -2.21 -8.13 2.10
CA LEU A 122 -3.08 -7.08 1.55
C LEU A 122 -3.60 -7.50 0.17
N GLY A 123 -4.92 -7.51 0.01
CA GLY A 123 -5.56 -7.76 -1.28
C GLY A 123 -5.49 -6.54 -2.20
N VAL A 124 -4.89 -6.66 -3.38
CA VAL A 124 -4.96 -5.62 -4.41
C VAL A 124 -6.34 -5.66 -5.06
N THR A 125 -7.11 -4.59 -4.87
CA THR A 125 -8.50 -4.52 -5.37
C THR A 125 -8.55 -4.22 -6.86
N VAL A 126 -8.32 -2.98 -7.27
CA VAL A 126 -8.28 -2.56 -8.68
C VAL A 126 -7.00 -1.74 -8.88
N LEU A 127 -6.29 -1.98 -9.96
CA LEU A 127 -5.14 -1.15 -10.32
C LEU A 127 -5.62 0.25 -10.71
N THR A 128 -4.95 1.28 -10.21
CA THR A 128 -5.33 2.68 -10.44
C THR A 128 -5.25 3.12 -11.89
N SER A 129 -4.63 2.32 -12.76
CA SER A 129 -4.56 2.51 -14.20
C SER A 129 -5.80 2.03 -14.95
N LEU A 130 -6.67 1.23 -14.33
CA LEU A 130 -7.85 0.66 -14.98
C LEU A 130 -9.07 1.59 -14.83
N ASP A 131 -9.75 1.80 -15.94
CA ASP A 131 -11.03 2.51 -16.00
C ASP A 131 -12.20 1.56 -16.33
N ASN A 132 -13.40 2.12 -16.48
CA ASN A 132 -14.60 1.34 -16.79
C ASN A 132 -14.52 0.60 -18.14
N HIS A 133 -13.79 1.15 -19.13
CA HIS A 133 -13.61 0.50 -20.42
C HIS A 133 -12.71 -0.74 -20.28
N ASP A 134 -11.57 -0.59 -19.62
CA ASP A 134 -10.65 -1.69 -19.35
C ASP A 134 -11.36 -2.84 -18.60
N LEU A 135 -12.22 -2.49 -17.63
CA LEU A 135 -12.94 -3.50 -16.86
C LEU A 135 -13.98 -4.28 -17.71
N ARG A 136 -14.61 -3.63 -18.69
CA ARG A 136 -15.46 -4.32 -19.66
C ARG A 136 -14.66 -5.24 -20.58
N ASP A 137 -13.51 -4.77 -21.08
CA ASP A 137 -12.63 -5.56 -21.94
C ASP A 137 -12.05 -6.78 -21.21
N LEU A 138 -11.89 -6.70 -19.89
CA LEU A 138 -11.54 -7.83 -19.03
C LEU A 138 -12.71 -8.82 -18.82
N GLY A 139 -13.88 -8.56 -19.41
CA GLY A 139 -15.04 -9.45 -19.33
C GLY A 139 -15.78 -9.43 -17.99
N LEU A 140 -15.64 -8.35 -17.23
CA LEU A 140 -16.41 -8.21 -15.98
C LEU A 140 -17.90 -7.96 -16.29
N ARG A 141 -18.76 -8.45 -15.37
CA ARG A 141 -20.21 -8.19 -15.44
C ARG A 141 -20.47 -6.69 -15.31
N ASP A 142 -21.51 -6.20 -15.94
CA ASP A 142 -21.84 -4.77 -16.02
C ASP A 142 -21.86 -4.07 -14.65
N GLU A 143 -22.36 -4.75 -13.59
CA GLU A 143 -22.41 -4.21 -12.23
C GLU A 143 -21.01 -4.02 -11.60
N LEU A 144 -19.97 -4.64 -12.17
CA LEU A 144 -18.59 -4.61 -11.68
C LEU A 144 -17.65 -3.85 -12.63
N THR A 145 -18.16 -3.20 -13.66
CA THR A 145 -17.35 -2.37 -14.58
C THR A 145 -17.09 -0.96 -14.04
N ASP A 146 -17.75 -0.57 -12.93
CA ASP A 146 -17.39 0.62 -12.18
C ASP A 146 -16.27 0.27 -11.18
N PRO A 147 -15.10 0.95 -11.23
CA PRO A 147 -13.97 0.68 -10.34
C PRO A 147 -14.34 0.69 -8.86
N ALA A 148 -15.19 1.63 -8.42
CA ALA A 148 -15.58 1.72 -7.00
C ALA A 148 -16.40 0.49 -6.58
N SER A 149 -17.36 0.06 -7.40
CA SER A 149 -18.16 -1.15 -7.16
C SER A 149 -17.29 -2.40 -7.11
N LEU A 150 -16.31 -2.50 -8.01
CA LEU A 150 -15.38 -3.62 -8.04
C LEU A 150 -14.42 -3.62 -6.82
N VAL A 151 -13.98 -2.45 -6.37
CA VAL A 151 -13.16 -2.32 -5.15
C VAL A 151 -13.92 -2.86 -3.94
N ILE A 152 -15.18 -2.46 -3.75
CA ILE A 152 -15.99 -2.95 -2.62
C ILE A 152 -16.22 -4.46 -2.72
N HIS A 153 -16.57 -4.97 -3.91
CA HIS A 153 -16.73 -6.41 -4.12
C HIS A 153 -15.45 -7.19 -3.75
N ARG A 154 -14.29 -6.72 -4.18
CA ARG A 154 -12.99 -7.35 -3.89
C ARG A 154 -12.55 -7.18 -2.44
N ALA A 155 -12.88 -6.07 -1.80
CA ALA A 155 -12.67 -5.89 -0.36
C ALA A 155 -13.45 -6.92 0.46
N ARG A 156 -14.74 -7.17 0.12
CA ARG A 156 -15.54 -8.23 0.73
C ARG A 156 -14.92 -9.62 0.57
N LEU A 157 -14.35 -9.93 -0.62
CA LEU A 157 -13.61 -11.18 -0.83
C LEU A 157 -12.37 -11.29 0.06
N ALA A 158 -11.59 -10.20 0.18
CA ALA A 158 -10.41 -10.16 1.03
C ALA A 158 -10.76 -10.33 2.51
N ILE A 159 -11.81 -9.68 2.99
CA ILE A 159 -12.34 -9.86 4.36
C ILE A 159 -12.74 -11.32 4.59
N LYS A 160 -13.53 -11.90 3.69
CA LYS A 160 -13.99 -13.29 3.77
C LYS A 160 -12.83 -14.29 3.77
N ALA A 161 -11.74 -13.96 3.08
CA ALA A 161 -10.53 -14.79 3.02
C ALA A 161 -9.64 -14.69 4.24
N GLY A 162 -9.86 -13.72 5.14
CA GLY A 162 -9.00 -13.46 6.29
C GLY A 162 -7.74 -12.64 5.96
N CYS A 163 -7.74 -11.89 4.86
CA CYS A 163 -6.68 -10.92 4.58
C CYS A 163 -6.66 -9.82 5.66
N ALA A 164 -5.48 -9.27 5.95
CA ALA A 164 -5.32 -8.20 6.93
C ALA A 164 -5.82 -6.85 6.45
N GLY A 165 -5.94 -6.66 5.12
CA GLY A 165 -6.36 -5.40 4.53
C GLY A 165 -6.38 -5.45 3.01
N VAL A 166 -6.52 -4.27 2.41
CA VAL A 166 -6.51 -4.09 0.95
C VAL A 166 -5.65 -2.90 0.53
N VAL A 167 -5.25 -2.93 -0.75
CA VAL A 167 -4.77 -1.76 -1.50
C VAL A 167 -5.93 -1.22 -2.32
N CYS A 168 -6.30 0.04 -2.12
CA CYS A 168 -7.37 0.74 -2.84
C CYS A 168 -6.98 2.20 -3.08
N SER A 169 -7.64 2.91 -4.00
CA SER A 169 -7.37 4.34 -4.18
C SER A 169 -7.97 5.18 -3.05
N GLY A 170 -7.51 6.43 -2.92
CA GLY A 170 -8.00 7.33 -1.89
C GLY A 170 -9.51 7.60 -1.95
N ARG A 171 -10.13 7.42 -3.11
CA ARG A 171 -11.58 7.64 -3.31
C ARG A 171 -12.45 6.55 -2.69
N GLU A 172 -11.94 5.33 -2.61
CA GLU A 172 -12.69 4.19 -2.12
C GLU A 172 -12.45 3.92 -0.63
N VAL A 173 -11.51 4.63 0.02
CA VAL A 173 -11.15 4.41 1.43
C VAL A 173 -12.36 4.45 2.35
N ALA A 174 -13.19 5.48 2.26
CA ALA A 174 -14.37 5.63 3.11
C ALA A 174 -15.35 4.45 2.91
N GLY A 175 -15.59 4.03 1.65
CA GLY A 175 -16.43 2.88 1.34
C GLY A 175 -15.85 1.56 1.87
N VAL A 176 -14.55 1.34 1.71
CA VAL A 176 -13.86 0.16 2.26
C VAL A 176 -13.93 0.16 3.79
N ARG A 177 -13.74 1.32 4.41
CA ARG A 177 -13.83 1.47 5.87
C ARG A 177 -15.23 1.16 6.41
N GLN A 178 -16.26 1.59 5.69
CA GLN A 178 -17.65 1.29 6.03
C GLN A 178 -17.95 -0.22 5.97
N GLU A 179 -17.44 -0.93 4.96
CA GLU A 179 -17.62 -2.38 4.79
C GLU A 179 -16.84 -3.21 5.81
N ALA A 180 -15.59 -2.82 6.08
CA ALA A 180 -14.62 -3.68 6.78
C ALA A 180 -14.43 -3.30 8.26
N GLY A 181 -14.88 -2.12 8.66
CA GLY A 181 -14.66 -1.60 10.01
C GLY A 181 -13.22 -1.11 10.26
N PRO A 182 -12.90 -0.66 11.49
CA PRO A 182 -11.67 0.08 11.80
C PRO A 182 -10.39 -0.77 11.81
N ASN A 183 -10.49 -2.08 11.97
CA ASN A 183 -9.33 -2.97 12.12
C ASN A 183 -8.79 -3.53 10.80
N PHE A 184 -9.48 -3.29 9.69
CA PHE A 184 -9.05 -3.74 8.37
C PHE A 184 -8.15 -2.70 7.72
N ILE A 185 -6.94 -3.08 7.34
CA ILE A 185 -5.91 -2.15 6.86
C ILE A 185 -6.24 -1.64 5.47
N THR A 186 -6.15 -0.32 5.29
CA THR A 186 -6.21 0.34 3.98
C THR A 186 -4.84 0.92 3.62
N MET A 187 -4.28 0.44 2.51
CA MET A 187 -3.03 0.92 1.92
C MET A 187 -3.37 1.71 0.66
N VAL A 188 -3.02 3.00 0.63
CA VAL A 188 -3.54 3.94 -0.37
C VAL A 188 -2.42 4.52 -1.23
N PRO A 189 -2.25 4.06 -2.48
CA PRO A 189 -1.37 4.68 -3.46
C PRO A 189 -2.00 5.91 -4.12
N GLY A 190 -1.18 6.63 -4.90
CA GLY A 190 -1.65 7.75 -5.73
C GLY A 190 -1.90 9.05 -4.96
N ILE A 191 -1.35 9.17 -3.78
CA ILE A 191 -1.44 10.36 -2.93
C ILE A 191 -0.55 11.49 -3.49
N ARG A 192 -1.07 12.71 -3.47
CA ARG A 192 -0.39 13.93 -3.89
C ARG A 192 -0.54 15.01 -2.82
N PRO A 193 0.56 15.50 -2.24
CA PRO A 193 0.51 16.66 -1.35
C PRO A 193 0.00 17.90 -2.07
N GLY A 194 -0.71 18.77 -1.33
CA GLY A 194 -1.35 19.95 -1.90
C GLY A 194 -0.40 20.97 -2.53
N TRP A 195 0.89 20.95 -2.18
CA TRP A 195 1.91 21.83 -2.77
C TRP A 195 2.48 21.32 -4.11
N GLU A 196 2.26 20.06 -4.50
CA GLU A 196 2.51 19.61 -5.87
C GLU A 196 1.41 20.18 -6.76
N GLY A 197 1.51 21.45 -7.14
CA GLY A 197 0.60 22.11 -8.06
C GLY A 197 0.58 21.38 -9.40
N GLY A 198 -0.39 20.50 -9.61
CA GLY A 198 -0.67 19.91 -10.91
C GLY A 198 -1.19 20.95 -11.88
N SER A 199 -0.83 20.84 -13.14
CA SER A 199 -1.47 21.58 -14.23
C SER A 199 -2.99 21.42 -14.18
N SER A 200 -3.73 22.45 -14.46
CA SER A 200 -5.16 22.69 -14.17
C SER A 200 -6.16 21.61 -14.63
N ASP A 201 -5.77 20.67 -15.48
CA ASP A 201 -6.68 19.67 -16.06
C ASP A 201 -6.72 18.32 -15.29
N ASP A 202 -5.68 17.98 -14.54
CA ASP A 202 -5.59 16.73 -13.77
C ASP A 202 -6.06 16.88 -12.31
N GLN A 203 -6.36 18.09 -11.86
CA GLN A 203 -6.61 18.42 -10.45
C GLN A 203 -7.95 17.93 -9.88
N LYS A 204 -8.92 17.54 -10.71
CA LYS A 204 -10.22 17.07 -10.22
C LYS A 204 -10.22 15.72 -9.52
N ARG A 205 -9.06 15.06 -9.41
CA ARG A 205 -8.95 13.68 -8.91
C ARG A 205 -7.86 13.45 -7.85
N ILE A 206 -7.21 14.49 -7.36
CA ILE A 206 -6.12 14.37 -6.37
C ILE A 206 -6.70 14.11 -4.98
N VAL A 207 -6.17 13.09 -4.30
CA VAL A 207 -6.41 12.87 -2.88
C VAL A 207 -5.14 13.27 -2.12
N THR A 208 -5.27 14.26 -1.21
CA THR A 208 -4.14 14.70 -0.39
C THR A 208 -3.90 13.77 0.79
N PRO A 209 -2.70 13.78 1.41
CA PRO A 209 -2.41 13.04 2.63
C PRO A 209 -3.45 13.24 3.72
N ALA A 210 -3.79 14.51 4.02
CA ALA A 210 -4.78 14.82 5.04
C ALA A 210 -6.18 14.31 4.71
N MET A 211 -6.61 14.41 3.45
CA MET A 211 -7.92 13.88 3.02
C MET A 211 -7.98 12.36 3.19
N ALA A 212 -6.97 11.63 2.69
CA ALA A 212 -6.95 10.18 2.80
C ALA A 212 -6.98 9.70 4.26
N VAL A 213 -6.26 10.35 5.16
CA VAL A 213 -6.26 10.00 6.59
C VAL A 213 -7.61 10.29 7.24
N ARG A 214 -8.25 11.44 6.93
CA ARG A 214 -9.62 11.75 7.42
C ARG A 214 -10.65 10.72 6.94
N ASP A 215 -10.50 10.21 5.71
CA ASP A 215 -11.36 9.17 5.15
C ASP A 215 -11.05 7.78 5.73
N GLY A 216 -10.02 7.67 6.58
CA GLY A 216 -9.67 6.46 7.32
C GLY A 216 -8.55 5.63 6.73
N ALA A 217 -7.69 6.21 5.86
CA ALA A 217 -6.50 5.52 5.37
C ALA A 217 -5.52 5.18 6.51
N ASP A 218 -4.99 3.95 6.49
CA ASP A 218 -3.98 3.52 7.45
C ASP A 218 -2.57 3.81 6.98
N TYR A 219 -2.32 3.68 5.67
CA TYR A 219 -1.02 3.87 5.04
C TYR A 219 -1.16 4.59 3.71
N LEU A 220 -0.24 5.50 3.45
CA LEU A 220 -0.19 6.33 2.26
C LEU A 220 1.08 6.03 1.47
N VAL A 221 0.95 5.50 0.25
CA VAL A 221 2.11 5.26 -0.62
C VAL A 221 2.41 6.54 -1.39
N VAL A 222 3.52 7.20 -1.04
CA VAL A 222 3.95 8.47 -1.63
C VAL A 222 5.33 8.31 -2.25
N GLY A 223 5.38 8.30 -3.58
CA GLY A 223 6.62 8.09 -4.35
C GLY A 223 7.23 9.38 -4.88
N ARG A 224 6.79 9.80 -6.08
CA ARG A 224 7.34 10.95 -6.81
C ARG A 224 7.48 12.24 -5.98
N PRO A 225 6.49 12.64 -5.16
CA PRO A 225 6.61 13.84 -4.32
C PRO A 225 7.82 13.85 -3.41
N ILE A 226 8.22 12.70 -2.91
CA ILE A 226 9.41 12.53 -2.06
C ILE A 226 10.64 12.32 -2.92
N ARG A 227 10.61 11.34 -3.85
CA ARG A 227 11.78 10.93 -4.63
C ARG A 227 12.35 12.06 -5.49
N SER A 228 11.50 12.89 -6.09
CA SER A 228 11.90 13.96 -7.02
C SER A 228 12.14 15.31 -6.33
N ALA A 229 11.97 15.40 -5.01
CA ALA A 229 12.28 16.60 -4.27
C ALA A 229 13.78 16.86 -4.22
N ALA A 230 14.16 18.13 -4.12
CA ALA A 230 15.56 18.54 -3.93
C ALA A 230 16.12 17.95 -2.61
N ASP A 231 15.30 17.91 -1.57
CA ASP A 231 15.56 17.21 -0.30
C ASP A 231 14.42 16.21 -0.03
N PRO A 232 14.62 14.91 -0.26
CA PRO A 232 13.62 13.89 0.00
C PRO A 232 13.19 13.79 1.49
N ALA A 233 14.11 14.02 2.43
CA ALA A 233 13.79 13.94 3.86
C ALA A 233 12.89 15.11 4.28
N ASP A 234 13.17 16.33 3.82
CA ASP A 234 12.31 17.49 4.04
C ASP A 234 10.91 17.27 3.45
N ALA A 235 10.83 16.76 2.22
CA ALA A 235 9.54 16.45 1.59
C ALA A 235 8.74 15.41 2.40
N ALA A 236 9.37 14.36 2.92
CA ALA A 236 8.71 13.35 3.76
C ALA A 236 8.21 13.99 5.07
N LYS A 237 8.99 14.84 5.73
CA LYS A 237 8.58 15.58 6.95
C LYS A 237 7.38 16.48 6.70
N ARG A 238 7.37 17.24 5.63
CA ARG A 238 6.23 18.10 5.26
C ARG A 238 4.95 17.30 5.01
N ILE A 239 5.06 16.11 4.41
CA ILE A 239 3.91 15.20 4.25
C ILE A 239 3.44 14.68 5.62
N ALA A 240 4.36 14.31 6.50
CA ALA A 240 4.03 13.89 7.86
C ALA A 240 3.34 15.02 8.66
N GLU A 241 3.76 16.26 8.49
CA GLU A 241 3.10 17.43 9.08
C GLU A 241 1.67 17.59 8.55
N GLU A 242 1.44 17.43 7.26
CA GLU A 242 0.10 17.45 6.67
C GLU A 242 -0.78 16.31 7.24
N ILE A 243 -0.23 15.10 7.40
CA ILE A 243 -0.93 13.99 8.05
C ILE A 243 -1.29 14.35 9.49
N ALA A 244 -0.37 14.98 10.24
CA ALA A 244 -0.61 15.37 11.62
C ALA A 244 -1.84 16.28 11.79
N THR A 245 -2.10 17.17 10.83
CA THR A 245 -3.29 18.05 10.86
C THR A 245 -4.61 17.28 10.71
N ALA A 246 -4.59 16.06 10.21
CA ALA A 246 -5.76 15.21 10.05
C ALA A 246 -6.01 14.28 11.25
N LEU A 247 -5.03 14.16 12.16
CA LEU A 247 -5.08 13.29 13.34
C LEU A 247 -5.55 14.02 14.60
N ILE A 248 -5.79 15.33 14.51
CA ILE A 248 -6.32 16.19 15.58
C ILE A 248 -7.85 16.13 15.55
#